data_19c226ee67036378ccb4824c9bd97a53
#
_entry.id   19c226ee67036378ccb4824c9bd97a53
#
_cell.length_a   1.000
_cell.length_b   1.000
_cell.length_c   1.000
_cell.angle_alpha   90.00
_cell.angle_beta   90.00
_cell.angle_gamma   90.00
#
_symmetry.space_group_name_H-M   'P 1'
#
loop_
_entity.id
_entity.type
_entity.pdbx_description
1 polymer ?
#
loop_
_entity_poly.entity_id
_entity_poly.type
_entity_poly.pdbx_seq_one_letter_code
_entity_poly.pdbx_strand_id
1 'polypeptide(L)'
;GFKEILSLIPAIYATEFSSLKTDGTATLTATAKGILQGDTVPAFNIDMQVKNAMFRYPALLAGVDQINISANVQNPGGNIDLTTVNINPFSFRLAGNPFSLTANVKTPISDPDFKAEAKGILNLGMIKQVYPLGDMELNGTIDADMQMSGRLSYIEKEEYERMQASGTIGLTGMKLKMKDMPDVEIKKSLFTFTPKYLQLSETTVNIGKNDITADSRFENYIGYALKGTTLKGNLNIRSNYFNLNDFMAASADEATAS
;
A
#
# COMPACT_ATOMS: atom_id res chain seq x y z
N GLY A 1 8.79 -18.90 16.26
CA GLY A 1 7.56 -18.11 16.54
C GLY A 1 7.45 -16.85 15.69
N PHE A 2 6.35 -16.11 15.79
CA PHE A 2 6.12 -14.90 14.98
C PHE A 2 7.18 -13.81 15.21
N LYS A 3 7.67 -13.64 16.44
CA LYS A 3 8.74 -12.69 16.77
C LYS A 3 10.04 -12.95 16.01
N GLU A 4 10.36 -14.20 15.74
CA GLU A 4 11.57 -14.60 15.01
C GLU A 4 11.46 -14.21 13.52
N ILE A 5 10.25 -14.27 12.94
CA ILE A 5 10.02 -13.80 11.57
C ILE A 5 10.14 -12.27 11.49
N LEU A 6 9.65 -11.54 12.48
CA LEU A 6 9.85 -10.09 12.55
C LEU A 6 11.33 -9.72 12.60
N SER A 7 12.18 -10.53 13.21
CA SER A 7 13.62 -10.27 13.26
C SER A 7 14.36 -10.47 11.92
N LEU A 8 13.71 -11.08 10.93
CA LEU A 8 14.25 -11.18 9.55
C LEU A 8 14.05 -9.89 8.74
N ILE A 9 13.22 -8.98 9.22
CA ILE A 9 13.07 -7.66 8.60
C ILE A 9 14.37 -6.87 8.79
N PRO A 10 14.93 -6.25 7.73
CA PRO A 10 16.15 -5.47 7.85
C PRO A 10 16.10 -4.45 8.99
N ALA A 11 17.22 -4.28 9.70
CA ALA A 11 17.31 -3.46 10.91
C ALA A 11 16.89 -1.98 10.71
N ILE A 12 16.98 -1.46 9.49
CA ILE A 12 16.51 -0.11 9.15
C ILE A 12 15.01 0.09 9.36
N TYR A 13 14.23 -1.01 9.35
CA TYR A 13 12.79 -1.02 9.61
C TYR A 13 12.43 -1.65 10.97
N ALA A 14 13.42 -2.19 11.70
CA ALA A 14 13.20 -3.10 12.81
C ALA A 14 13.70 -2.59 14.19
N THR A 15 14.23 -1.38 14.27
CA THR A 15 14.89 -0.85 15.47
C THR A 15 14.03 -0.84 16.75
N GLU A 16 12.71 -0.93 16.61
CA GLU A 16 11.79 -0.90 17.76
C GLU A 16 11.08 -2.23 18.05
N PHE A 17 11.34 -3.29 17.28
CA PHE A 17 10.62 -4.57 17.43
C PHE A 17 11.01 -5.38 18.68
N SER A 18 12.13 -5.05 19.33
CA SER A 18 12.60 -5.77 20.52
C SER A 18 11.64 -5.68 21.72
N SER A 19 10.92 -4.54 21.83
CA SER A 19 9.98 -4.28 22.93
C SER A 19 8.55 -4.77 22.65
N LEU A 20 8.24 -5.25 21.43
CA LEU A 20 6.90 -5.68 21.07
C LEU A 20 6.43 -6.88 21.87
N LYS A 21 5.20 -6.82 22.37
CA LYS A 21 4.46 -8.02 22.78
C LYS A 21 3.89 -8.67 21.53
N THR A 22 4.26 -9.93 21.32
CA THR A 22 3.83 -10.71 20.15
C THR A 22 3.31 -12.06 20.60
N ASP A 23 2.33 -12.58 19.89
CA ASP A 23 1.81 -13.93 20.01
C ASP A 23 1.48 -14.48 18.62
N GLY A 24 1.19 -15.77 18.53
CA GLY A 24 0.86 -16.43 17.28
C GLY A 24 1.97 -17.35 16.78
N THR A 25 1.60 -18.17 15.81
CA THR A 25 2.51 -19.12 15.19
C THR A 25 2.98 -18.62 13.84
N ALA A 26 4.25 -18.86 13.55
CA ALA A 26 4.82 -18.57 12.26
C ALA A 26 5.79 -19.68 11.85
N THR A 27 5.71 -20.09 10.60
CA THR A 27 6.61 -21.06 9.98
C THR A 27 7.16 -20.49 8.70
N LEU A 28 8.43 -20.71 8.48
CA LEU A 28 9.12 -20.41 7.23
C LEU A 28 9.86 -21.65 6.79
N THR A 29 9.55 -22.15 5.60
CA THR A 29 10.23 -23.29 4.99
C THR A 29 10.84 -22.84 3.68
N ALA A 30 12.10 -23.11 3.49
CA ALA A 30 12.80 -22.80 2.25
C ALA A 30 13.53 -24.06 1.75
N THR A 31 13.39 -24.34 0.48
CA THR A 31 14.13 -25.40 -0.20
C THR A 31 14.77 -24.85 -1.46
N ALA A 32 15.97 -25.32 -1.78
CA ALA A 32 16.64 -25.00 -3.03
C ALA A 32 17.35 -26.25 -3.56
N LYS A 33 17.28 -26.46 -4.88
CA LYS A 33 17.93 -27.60 -5.55
C LYS A 33 18.41 -27.21 -6.95
N GLY A 34 19.66 -27.39 -7.22
CA GLY A 34 20.25 -27.06 -8.52
C GLY A 34 21.52 -26.21 -8.39
N ILE A 35 21.91 -25.59 -9.48
CA ILE A 35 23.15 -24.82 -9.60
C ILE A 35 22.80 -23.33 -9.71
N LEU A 36 23.57 -22.49 -9.04
CA LEU A 36 23.58 -21.06 -9.24
C LEU A 36 24.79 -20.69 -10.10
N GLN A 37 24.55 -20.30 -11.36
CA GLN A 37 25.62 -19.97 -12.29
C GLN A 37 25.16 -18.91 -13.30
N GLY A 38 25.79 -17.74 -13.28
CA GLY A 38 25.37 -16.60 -14.10
C GLY A 38 23.90 -16.25 -13.83
N ASP A 39 23.08 -16.18 -14.87
CA ASP A 39 21.64 -15.87 -14.76
C ASP A 39 20.78 -17.10 -14.43
N THR A 40 21.40 -18.29 -14.29
CA THR A 40 20.69 -19.52 -13.94
C THR A 40 20.58 -19.65 -12.44
N VAL A 41 19.33 -19.71 -11.93
CA VAL A 41 19.04 -19.93 -10.52
C VAL A 41 18.65 -21.39 -10.26
N PRO A 42 18.94 -21.95 -9.07
CA PRO A 42 18.41 -23.25 -8.69
C PRO A 42 16.87 -23.21 -8.61
N ALA A 43 16.23 -24.35 -8.73
CA ALA A 43 14.84 -24.47 -8.33
C ALA A 43 14.72 -24.16 -6.84
N PHE A 44 13.77 -23.32 -6.46
CA PHE A 44 13.52 -22.99 -5.05
C PHE A 44 12.04 -22.88 -4.74
N ASN A 45 11.72 -23.11 -3.48
CA ASN A 45 10.40 -22.88 -2.93
C ASN A 45 10.55 -22.30 -1.52
N ILE A 46 9.86 -21.19 -1.26
CA ILE A 46 9.83 -20.52 0.04
C ILE A 46 8.36 -20.39 0.44
N ASP A 47 8.00 -21.05 1.52
CA ASP A 47 6.66 -21.01 2.10
C ASP A 47 6.70 -20.29 3.45
N MET A 48 5.88 -19.27 3.60
CA MET A 48 5.67 -18.56 4.85
C MET A 48 4.21 -18.70 5.28
N GLN A 49 4.02 -19.14 6.52
CA GLN A 49 2.71 -19.22 7.15
C GLN A 49 2.75 -18.47 8.48
N VAL A 50 1.86 -17.52 8.65
CA VAL A 50 1.58 -16.88 9.95
C VAL A 50 0.12 -17.13 10.28
N LYS A 51 -0.15 -17.58 11.49
CA LYS A 51 -1.51 -17.92 11.92
C LYS A 51 -1.84 -17.23 13.23
N ASN A 52 -2.95 -16.49 13.18
CA ASN A 52 -3.55 -15.80 14.31
C ASN A 52 -2.52 -15.01 15.15
N ALA A 53 -1.59 -14.37 14.45
CA ALA A 53 -0.56 -13.60 15.13
C ALA A 53 -1.10 -12.23 15.57
N MET A 54 -0.42 -11.66 16.55
CA MET A 54 -0.68 -10.33 17.05
C MET A 54 0.62 -9.63 17.42
N PHE A 55 0.61 -8.32 17.36
CA PHE A 55 1.63 -7.51 18.00
C PHE A 55 1.03 -6.27 18.68
N ARG A 56 1.69 -5.83 19.73
CA ARG A 56 1.36 -4.60 20.44
C ARG A 56 2.59 -3.98 21.08
N TYR A 57 2.76 -2.70 20.94
CA TYR A 57 3.72 -1.93 21.71
C TYR A 57 3.29 -1.84 23.18
N PRO A 58 4.20 -2.06 24.15
CA PRO A 58 3.83 -2.08 25.58
C PRO A 58 3.16 -0.81 26.07
N ALA A 59 3.56 0.34 25.53
CA ALA A 59 3.05 1.66 25.92
C ALA A 59 1.72 2.03 25.22
N LEU A 60 1.22 1.21 24.30
CA LEU A 60 0.03 1.53 23.51
C LEU A 60 -1.17 0.67 23.91
N LEU A 61 -2.37 1.27 23.79
CA LEU A 61 -3.62 0.68 24.28
C LEU A 61 -4.12 -0.46 23.38
N ALA A 62 -3.87 -0.39 22.07
CA ALA A 62 -4.33 -1.37 21.11
C ALA A 62 -3.15 -2.05 20.40
N GLY A 63 -3.46 -3.06 19.62
CA GLY A 63 -2.52 -3.81 18.78
C GLY A 63 -3.13 -4.15 17.43
N VAL A 64 -2.36 -4.83 16.63
CA VAL A 64 -2.83 -5.50 15.42
C VAL A 64 -2.99 -6.97 15.77
N ASP A 65 -4.16 -7.52 15.54
CA ASP A 65 -4.49 -8.91 15.85
C ASP A 65 -5.04 -9.68 14.65
N GLN A 66 -5.28 -10.97 14.83
CA GLN A 66 -5.75 -11.88 13.79
C GLN A 66 -4.93 -11.78 12.50
N ILE A 67 -3.61 -11.58 12.66
CA ILE A 67 -2.70 -11.53 11.52
C ILE A 67 -2.56 -12.95 10.98
N ASN A 68 -2.98 -13.12 9.73
CA ASN A 68 -2.81 -14.36 9.00
C ASN A 68 -2.10 -14.06 7.68
N ILE A 69 -1.04 -14.78 7.41
CA ILE A 69 -0.26 -14.67 6.19
C ILE A 69 -0.04 -16.08 5.63
N SER A 70 -0.37 -16.26 4.38
CA SER A 70 0.07 -17.41 3.61
C SER A 70 0.75 -16.89 2.35
N ALA A 71 2.05 -17.04 2.27
CA ALA A 71 2.86 -16.55 1.16
C ALA A 71 3.76 -17.66 0.64
N ASN A 72 3.81 -17.81 -0.67
CA ASN A 72 4.67 -18.73 -1.37
C ASN A 72 5.44 -18.00 -2.46
N VAL A 73 6.74 -18.24 -2.53
CA VAL A 73 7.62 -17.77 -3.62
C VAL A 73 8.34 -19.00 -4.16
N GLN A 74 8.16 -19.28 -5.44
CA GLN A 74 8.77 -20.45 -6.06
C GLN A 74 9.33 -20.15 -7.44
N ASN A 75 10.37 -20.91 -7.80
CA ASN A 75 10.96 -20.92 -9.12
C ASN A 75 11.31 -22.36 -9.50
N PRO A 76 10.97 -22.84 -10.69
CA PRO A 76 11.29 -24.23 -11.12
C PRO A 76 12.77 -24.46 -11.41
N GLY A 77 13.57 -23.42 -11.37
CA GLY A 77 14.99 -23.40 -11.76
C GLY A 77 15.20 -22.84 -13.17
N GLY A 78 16.43 -22.44 -13.43
CA GLY A 78 16.81 -21.80 -14.71
C GLY A 78 16.68 -20.27 -14.65
N ASN A 79 15.74 -19.71 -15.37
CA ASN A 79 15.56 -18.26 -15.41
C ASN A 79 14.85 -17.75 -14.15
N ILE A 80 15.41 -16.71 -13.53
CA ILE A 80 14.79 -16.05 -12.35
C ILE A 80 13.40 -15.50 -12.68
N ASP A 81 13.13 -15.14 -13.90
CA ASP A 81 11.82 -14.62 -14.35
C ASP A 81 10.69 -15.69 -14.33
N LEU A 82 11.04 -16.97 -14.19
CA LEU A 82 10.05 -18.03 -13.94
C LEU A 82 9.53 -18.04 -12.48
N THR A 83 9.98 -17.09 -11.68
CA THR A 83 9.50 -16.95 -10.31
C THR A 83 8.01 -16.62 -10.28
N THR A 84 7.30 -17.27 -9.37
CA THR A 84 5.93 -16.93 -9.03
C THR A 84 5.87 -16.52 -7.55
N VAL A 85 5.09 -15.49 -7.28
CA VAL A 85 4.79 -15.01 -5.93
C VAL A 85 3.30 -15.16 -5.70
N ASN A 86 2.90 -15.80 -4.64
CA ASN A 86 1.51 -15.96 -4.26
C ASN A 86 1.33 -15.57 -2.78
N ILE A 87 0.42 -14.64 -2.52
CA ILE A 87 0.00 -14.21 -1.18
C ILE A 87 -1.50 -14.45 -1.08
N ASN A 88 -1.92 -15.40 -0.25
CA ASN A 88 -3.34 -15.71 -0.08
C ASN A 88 -3.60 -16.48 1.23
N PRO A 89 -4.08 -15.80 2.27
CA PRO A 89 -4.27 -14.36 2.38
C PRO A 89 -3.05 -13.64 2.99
N PHE A 90 -3.04 -12.31 2.92
CA PHE A 90 -2.50 -11.44 3.96
C PHE A 90 -3.67 -10.72 4.61
N SER A 91 -3.98 -11.04 5.85
CA SER A 91 -5.10 -10.43 6.57
C SER A 91 -4.72 -10.07 7.99
N PHE A 92 -5.38 -9.06 8.51
CA PHE A 92 -5.23 -8.62 9.90
C PHE A 92 -6.47 -7.87 10.36
N ARG A 93 -6.55 -7.60 11.66
CA ARG A 93 -7.52 -6.72 12.26
C ARG A 93 -6.82 -5.59 13.00
N LEU A 94 -7.11 -4.36 12.61
CA LEU A 94 -6.62 -3.15 13.24
C LEU A 94 -7.75 -2.51 14.04
N ALA A 95 -7.63 -2.49 15.37
CA ALA A 95 -8.64 -1.95 16.26
C ALA A 95 -10.07 -2.44 15.96
N GLY A 96 -10.19 -3.73 15.69
CA GLY A 96 -11.47 -4.38 15.38
C GLY A 96 -11.90 -4.38 13.91
N ASN A 97 -11.28 -3.54 13.06
CA ASN A 97 -11.60 -3.48 11.63
C ASN A 97 -10.76 -4.49 10.84
N PRO A 98 -11.39 -5.40 10.08
CA PRO A 98 -10.69 -6.36 9.26
C PRO A 98 -10.15 -5.72 7.97
N PHE A 99 -8.97 -6.17 7.56
CA PHE A 99 -8.38 -5.87 6.26
C PHE A 99 -7.78 -7.15 5.67
N SER A 100 -7.91 -7.33 4.36
CA SER A 100 -7.34 -8.45 3.64
C SER A 100 -6.78 -8.03 2.29
N LEU A 101 -5.70 -8.71 1.89
CA LEU A 101 -5.04 -8.58 0.60
C LEU A 101 -4.75 -9.98 0.06
N THR A 102 -4.99 -10.18 -1.24
CA THR A 102 -4.43 -11.31 -1.98
C THR A 102 -3.61 -10.79 -3.15
N ALA A 103 -2.55 -11.48 -3.49
CA ALA A 103 -1.72 -11.12 -4.65
C ALA A 103 -1.12 -12.38 -5.27
N ASN A 104 -1.10 -12.42 -6.59
CA ASN A 104 -0.37 -13.39 -7.38
C ASN A 104 0.43 -12.66 -8.46
N VAL A 105 1.71 -12.98 -8.59
CA VAL A 105 2.58 -12.40 -9.63
C VAL A 105 3.37 -13.52 -10.29
N LYS A 106 3.41 -13.52 -11.60
CA LYS A 106 4.25 -14.39 -12.45
C LYS A 106 5.13 -13.52 -13.32
N THR A 107 6.24 -14.07 -13.78
CA THR A 107 7.21 -13.35 -14.63
C THR A 107 7.54 -11.95 -14.12
N PRO A 108 8.03 -11.82 -12.85
CA PRO A 108 8.08 -10.55 -12.14
C PRO A 108 9.10 -9.53 -12.71
N ILE A 109 9.99 -9.97 -13.60
CA ILE A 109 11.09 -9.15 -14.12
C ILE A 109 10.78 -8.64 -15.52
N SER A 110 10.45 -9.55 -16.46
CA SER A 110 10.28 -9.18 -17.87
C SER A 110 8.92 -8.56 -18.16
N ASP A 111 7.85 -9.25 -17.76
CA ASP A 111 6.46 -8.84 -18.02
C ASP A 111 5.56 -9.33 -16.89
N PRO A 112 5.51 -8.63 -15.75
CA PRO A 112 4.70 -9.02 -14.62
C PRO A 112 3.24 -9.29 -15.00
N ASP A 113 2.82 -10.56 -14.87
CA ASP A 113 1.44 -11.02 -14.93
C ASP A 113 0.92 -11.07 -13.50
N PHE A 114 0.02 -10.18 -13.15
CA PHE A 114 -0.40 -9.99 -11.77
C PHE A 114 -1.91 -10.04 -11.59
N LYS A 115 -2.31 -10.51 -10.42
CA LYS A 115 -3.66 -10.39 -9.87
C LYS A 115 -3.55 -9.95 -8.42
N ALA A 116 -4.29 -8.92 -8.04
CA ALA A 116 -4.36 -8.43 -6.67
C ALA A 116 -5.80 -8.05 -6.30
N GLU A 117 -6.17 -8.33 -5.06
CA GLU A 117 -7.45 -7.95 -4.48
C GLU A 117 -7.18 -7.37 -3.08
N ALA A 118 -7.79 -6.23 -2.76
CA ALA A 118 -7.71 -5.62 -1.43
C ALA A 118 -9.10 -5.23 -0.95
N LYS A 119 -9.42 -5.61 0.30
CA LYS A 119 -10.71 -5.34 0.90
C LYS A 119 -10.61 -5.09 2.40
N GLY A 120 -11.27 -4.04 2.86
CA GLY A 120 -11.39 -3.78 4.29
C GLY A 120 -11.38 -2.31 4.64
N ILE A 121 -11.49 -2.06 5.93
CA ILE A 121 -11.56 -0.73 6.50
C ILE A 121 -10.32 -0.49 7.39
N LEU A 122 -9.61 0.59 7.14
CA LEU A 122 -8.50 1.05 7.95
C LEU A 122 -8.87 2.35 8.66
N ASN A 123 -9.02 2.30 9.97
CA ASN A 123 -9.20 3.50 10.79
C ASN A 123 -7.83 4.05 11.19
N LEU A 124 -7.41 5.13 10.53
CA LEU A 124 -6.09 5.73 10.73
C LEU A 124 -5.93 6.40 12.10
N GLY A 125 -7.03 6.88 12.70
CA GLY A 125 -7.00 7.42 14.06
C GLY A 125 -6.63 6.37 15.12
N MET A 126 -6.75 5.09 14.79
CA MET A 126 -6.34 4.00 15.66
C MET A 126 -4.86 3.64 15.50
N ILE A 127 -4.18 4.12 14.44
CA ILE A 127 -2.77 3.81 14.21
C ILE A 127 -1.91 4.28 15.39
N LYS A 128 -2.17 5.46 15.93
CA LYS A 128 -1.48 5.96 17.11
C LYS A 128 -1.63 5.11 18.37
N GLN A 129 -2.63 4.22 18.40
CA GLN A 129 -2.85 3.27 19.49
C GLN A 129 -2.08 1.96 19.31
N VAL A 130 -1.55 1.71 18.10
CA VAL A 130 -0.85 0.48 17.74
C VAL A 130 0.59 0.74 17.28
N TYR A 131 0.92 1.98 16.90
CA TYR A 131 2.24 2.41 16.44
C TYR A 131 2.55 3.84 16.91
N PRO A 132 3.75 4.12 17.40
CA PRO A 132 4.13 5.48 17.84
C PRO A 132 4.34 6.39 16.62
N LEU A 133 3.54 7.45 16.51
CA LEU A 133 3.58 8.41 15.40
C LEU A 133 4.41 9.66 15.71
N GLY A 134 5.01 9.76 16.91
CA GLY A 134 5.66 10.99 17.35
C GLY A 134 4.68 12.17 17.36
N ASP A 135 5.10 13.30 16.79
CA ASP A 135 4.30 14.53 16.72
C ASP A 135 3.27 14.55 15.56
N MET A 136 3.17 13.47 14.79
CA MET A 136 2.20 13.38 13.70
C MET A 136 0.80 13.05 14.23
N GLU A 137 -0.19 13.84 13.84
CA GLU A 137 -1.60 13.49 14.01
C GLU A 137 -2.15 12.93 12.71
N LEU A 138 -2.66 11.70 12.78
CA LEU A 138 -3.29 11.00 11.66
C LEU A 138 -4.65 10.49 12.11
N ASN A 139 -5.72 10.86 11.40
CA ASN A 139 -7.08 10.41 11.64
C ASN A 139 -7.78 10.12 10.32
N GLY A 140 -8.98 9.53 10.41
CA GLY A 140 -9.84 9.23 9.27
C GLY A 140 -9.94 7.75 8.98
N THR A 141 -10.68 7.45 7.93
CA THR A 141 -10.98 6.07 7.52
C THR A 141 -10.69 5.90 6.04
N ILE A 142 -10.01 4.81 5.72
CA ILE A 142 -9.86 4.29 4.36
C ILE A 142 -10.77 3.05 4.24
N ASP A 143 -11.70 3.06 3.29
CA ASP A 143 -12.52 1.91 2.92
C ASP A 143 -12.09 1.45 1.53
N ALA A 144 -11.57 0.24 1.42
CA ALA A 144 -11.04 -0.33 0.20
C ALA A 144 -11.83 -1.59 -0.19
N ASP A 145 -12.28 -1.63 -1.44
CA ASP A 145 -12.82 -2.84 -2.09
C ASP A 145 -12.41 -2.78 -3.56
N MET A 146 -11.24 -3.33 -3.88
CA MET A 146 -10.67 -3.25 -5.21
C MET A 146 -10.04 -4.56 -5.67
N GLN A 147 -10.07 -4.76 -6.98
CA GLN A 147 -9.37 -5.85 -7.65
C GLN A 147 -8.72 -5.36 -8.93
N MET A 148 -7.57 -5.91 -9.24
CA MET A 148 -6.82 -5.61 -10.44
C MET A 148 -6.10 -6.87 -10.95
N SER A 149 -6.11 -7.08 -12.27
CA SER A 149 -5.31 -8.13 -12.89
C SER A 149 -4.93 -7.78 -14.33
N GLY A 150 -3.83 -8.33 -14.80
CA GLY A 150 -3.34 -8.14 -16.15
C GLY A 150 -1.83 -8.31 -16.26
N ARG A 151 -1.28 -7.87 -17.37
CA ARG A 151 0.16 -7.85 -17.64
C ARG A 151 0.67 -6.43 -17.78
N LEU A 152 1.91 -6.21 -17.36
CA LEU A 152 2.53 -4.91 -17.50
C LEU A 152 2.65 -4.48 -18.97
N SER A 153 2.94 -5.43 -19.88
CA SER A 153 2.97 -5.19 -21.33
C SER A 153 1.65 -4.69 -21.92
N TYR A 154 0.50 -5.01 -21.31
CA TYR A 154 -0.79 -4.48 -21.77
C TYR A 154 -0.90 -2.97 -21.53
N ILE A 155 -0.33 -2.51 -20.41
CA ILE A 155 -0.26 -1.09 -20.09
C ILE A 155 0.68 -0.36 -21.04
N GLU A 156 1.84 -0.96 -21.33
CA GLU A 156 2.85 -0.39 -22.23
C GLU A 156 2.34 -0.23 -23.67
N LYS A 157 1.48 -1.14 -24.09
CA LYS A 157 0.87 -1.15 -25.44
C LYS A 157 -0.47 -0.44 -25.49
N GLU A 158 -0.92 0.14 -24.37
CA GLU A 158 -2.23 0.76 -24.21
C GLU A 158 -3.41 -0.20 -24.50
N GLU A 159 -3.19 -1.51 -24.33
CA GLU A 159 -4.18 -2.58 -24.50
C GLU A 159 -5.04 -2.73 -23.23
N TYR A 160 -5.64 -1.64 -22.74
CA TYR A 160 -6.36 -1.58 -21.47
C TYR A 160 -7.57 -2.49 -21.39
N GLU A 161 -8.16 -2.89 -22.54
CA GLU A 161 -9.26 -3.86 -22.61
C GLU A 161 -8.86 -5.26 -22.17
N ARG A 162 -7.56 -5.55 -22.16
CA ARG A 162 -7.00 -6.81 -21.66
C ARG A 162 -6.73 -6.79 -20.15
N MET A 163 -6.79 -5.62 -19.53
CA MET A 163 -6.67 -5.43 -18.10
C MET A 163 -8.04 -5.58 -17.43
N GLN A 164 -8.03 -6.05 -16.20
CA GLN A 164 -9.16 -5.96 -15.30
C GLN A 164 -8.77 -5.02 -14.14
N ALA A 165 -9.58 -4.04 -13.90
CA ALA A 165 -9.46 -3.18 -12.72
C ALA A 165 -10.86 -2.72 -12.35
N SER A 166 -11.24 -2.93 -11.12
CA SER A 166 -12.53 -2.46 -10.62
C SER A 166 -12.49 -2.28 -9.11
N GLY A 167 -13.43 -1.51 -8.62
CA GLY A 167 -13.60 -1.27 -7.20
C GLY A 167 -13.39 0.18 -6.82
N THR A 168 -13.34 0.40 -5.53
CA THR A 168 -13.28 1.75 -4.96
C THR A 168 -12.32 1.82 -3.78
N ILE A 169 -11.77 3.02 -3.57
CA ILE A 169 -11.15 3.43 -2.31
C ILE A 169 -11.84 4.70 -1.86
N GLY A 170 -12.52 4.62 -0.72
CA GLY A 170 -13.14 5.76 -0.07
C GLY A 170 -12.25 6.32 1.04
N LEU A 171 -12.07 7.63 1.09
CA LEU A 171 -11.44 8.34 2.19
C LEU A 171 -12.50 9.17 2.91
N THR A 172 -12.56 9.11 4.24
CA THR A 172 -13.52 9.87 5.03
C THR A 172 -12.85 10.42 6.29
N GLY A 173 -13.02 11.73 6.51
CA GLY A 173 -12.55 12.40 7.72
C GLY A 173 -11.04 12.31 7.93
N MET A 174 -10.26 12.22 6.85
CA MET A 174 -8.81 12.18 6.91
C MET A 174 -8.29 13.51 7.46
N LYS A 175 -7.47 13.44 8.48
CA LYS A 175 -6.75 14.60 9.03
C LYS A 175 -5.29 14.24 9.16
N LEU A 176 -4.44 15.05 8.57
CA LEU A 176 -2.99 14.96 8.70
C LEU A 176 -2.47 16.29 9.22
N LYS A 177 -1.81 16.23 10.36
CA LYS A 177 -1.04 17.35 10.90
C LYS A 177 0.39 16.93 11.07
N MET A 178 1.28 17.73 10.56
CA MET A 178 2.73 17.57 10.71
C MET A 178 3.33 18.92 11.08
N LYS A 179 4.44 18.88 11.77
CA LYS A 179 5.18 20.08 12.11
C LYS A 179 5.60 20.80 10.83
N ASP A 180 5.45 22.12 10.83
CA ASP A 180 5.87 23.01 9.74
C ASP A 180 5.12 22.81 8.40
N MET A 181 3.97 22.09 8.40
CA MET A 181 3.10 21.93 7.24
C MET A 181 1.67 22.42 7.55
N PRO A 182 0.95 22.95 6.55
CA PRO A 182 -0.46 23.25 6.73
C PRO A 182 -1.26 22.01 7.08
N ASP A 183 -2.23 22.12 7.98
CA ASP A 183 -3.17 21.04 8.28
C ASP A 183 -3.91 20.62 7.00
N VAL A 184 -3.92 19.31 6.72
CA VAL A 184 -4.66 18.73 5.61
C VAL A 184 -5.86 17.95 6.14
N GLU A 185 -7.05 18.32 5.69
CA GLU A 185 -8.28 17.59 6.01
C GLU A 185 -9.01 17.19 4.74
N ILE A 186 -9.10 15.87 4.48
CA ILE A 186 -9.96 15.32 3.44
C ILE A 186 -11.27 14.91 4.09
N LYS A 187 -12.33 15.71 3.92
CA LYS A 187 -13.65 15.39 4.48
C LYS A 187 -14.22 14.13 3.84
N LYS A 188 -14.13 14.06 2.53
CA LYS A 188 -14.52 12.90 1.73
C LYS A 188 -13.72 12.87 0.44
N SER A 189 -13.44 11.68 -0.07
CA SER A 189 -12.93 11.44 -1.41
C SER A 189 -13.25 10.02 -1.84
N LEU A 190 -13.65 9.81 -3.07
CA LEU A 190 -13.93 8.51 -3.65
C LEU A 190 -13.10 8.30 -4.91
N PHE A 191 -12.26 7.28 -4.88
CA PHE A 191 -11.51 6.78 -6.02
C PHE A 191 -12.22 5.56 -6.59
N THR A 192 -12.58 5.61 -7.87
CA THR A 192 -13.16 4.49 -8.61
C THR A 192 -12.19 4.04 -9.68
N PHE A 193 -11.82 2.78 -9.64
CA PHE A 193 -10.84 2.17 -10.53
C PHE A 193 -11.52 1.46 -11.70
N THR A 194 -11.02 1.69 -12.90
CA THR A 194 -11.38 0.97 -14.13
C THR A 194 -10.11 0.65 -14.91
N PRO A 195 -10.13 -0.26 -15.90
CA PRO A 195 -8.92 -0.53 -16.70
C PRO A 195 -8.35 0.71 -17.40
N LYS A 196 -9.21 1.63 -17.81
CA LYS A 196 -8.82 2.79 -18.63
C LYS A 196 -8.50 4.04 -17.82
N TYR A 197 -9.14 4.20 -16.67
CA TYR A 197 -9.00 5.43 -15.88
C TYR A 197 -9.26 5.22 -14.41
N LEU A 198 -8.70 6.11 -13.63
CA LEU A 198 -9.01 6.35 -12.23
C LEU A 198 -9.91 7.59 -12.15
N GLN A 199 -11.11 7.42 -11.61
CA GLN A 199 -12.04 8.52 -11.34
C GLN A 199 -11.88 8.96 -9.88
N LEU A 200 -11.64 10.25 -9.69
CA LEU A 200 -11.71 10.92 -8.39
C LEU A 200 -13.01 11.70 -8.34
N SER A 201 -13.83 11.47 -7.34
CA SER A 201 -15.12 12.13 -7.16
C SER A 201 -15.40 12.46 -5.70
N GLU A 202 -16.40 13.28 -5.46
CA GLU A 202 -16.86 13.67 -4.13
C GLU A 202 -15.72 14.21 -3.24
N THR A 203 -14.67 14.74 -3.85
CA THR A 203 -13.47 15.14 -3.10
C THR A 203 -13.65 16.53 -2.51
N THR A 204 -13.56 16.60 -1.20
CA THR A 204 -13.56 17.86 -0.44
C THR A 204 -12.35 17.85 0.48
N VAL A 205 -11.44 18.78 0.26
CA VAL A 205 -10.17 18.91 0.98
C VAL A 205 -10.04 20.33 1.53
N ASN A 206 -9.62 20.45 2.78
CA ASN A 206 -9.14 21.69 3.34
C ASN A 206 -7.62 21.58 3.54
N ILE A 207 -6.88 22.61 3.12
CA ILE A 207 -5.44 22.75 3.35
C ILE A 207 -5.22 24.09 4.04
N GLY A 208 -4.98 24.05 5.34
CA GLY A 208 -5.06 25.26 6.16
C GLY A 208 -6.45 25.90 6.07
N LYS A 209 -6.52 27.11 5.52
CA LYS A 209 -7.77 27.85 5.30
C LYS A 209 -8.39 27.62 3.92
N ASN A 210 -7.64 26.98 3.02
CA ASN A 210 -8.07 26.78 1.65
C ASN A 210 -9.09 25.63 1.57
N ASP A 211 -10.26 25.88 1.00
CA ASP A 211 -11.30 24.90 0.76
C ASP A 211 -11.27 24.48 -0.73
N ILE A 212 -11.15 23.19 -0.96
CA ILE A 212 -11.01 22.62 -2.30
C ILE A 212 -12.05 21.54 -2.49
N THR A 213 -12.89 21.68 -3.51
CA THR A 213 -13.66 20.57 -4.08
C THR A 213 -13.04 20.18 -5.43
N ALA A 214 -12.87 18.88 -5.62
CA ALA A 214 -12.23 18.38 -6.82
C ALA A 214 -12.92 17.15 -7.38
N ASP A 215 -13.02 17.14 -8.71
CA ASP A 215 -13.36 15.96 -9.51
C ASP A 215 -12.28 15.78 -10.57
N SER A 216 -11.88 14.55 -10.81
CA SER A 216 -10.81 14.27 -11.75
C SER A 216 -11.00 12.91 -12.41
N ARG A 217 -10.46 12.80 -13.60
CA ARG A 217 -10.29 11.54 -14.30
C ARG A 217 -8.87 11.45 -14.81
N PHE A 218 -8.12 10.48 -14.29
CA PHE A 218 -6.74 10.23 -14.67
C PHE A 218 -6.68 9.00 -15.57
N GLU A 219 -6.19 9.18 -16.77
CA GLU A 219 -5.86 8.11 -17.70
C GLU A 219 -4.42 7.66 -17.47
N ASN A 220 -4.06 6.45 -17.91
CA ASN A 220 -2.72 5.91 -17.74
C ASN A 220 -2.21 5.87 -16.28
N TYR A 221 -3.12 5.82 -15.30
CA TYR A 221 -2.74 5.84 -13.88
C TYR A 221 -1.94 4.61 -13.46
N ILE A 222 -2.17 3.44 -14.08
CA ILE A 222 -1.44 2.21 -13.79
C ILE A 222 0.00 2.33 -14.30
N GLY A 223 0.20 2.85 -15.51
CA GLY A 223 1.52 3.11 -16.07
C GLY A 223 2.30 4.14 -15.25
N TYR A 224 1.60 5.18 -14.75
CA TYR A 224 2.19 6.14 -13.83
C TYR A 224 2.66 5.47 -12.52
N ALA A 225 1.80 4.68 -11.89
CA ALA A 225 2.09 4.03 -10.60
C ALA A 225 3.20 2.97 -10.68
N LEU A 226 3.27 2.21 -11.78
CA LEU A 226 4.21 1.09 -11.91
C LEU A 226 5.53 1.45 -12.61
N LYS A 227 5.52 2.47 -13.46
CA LYS A 227 6.68 2.85 -14.30
C LYS A 227 7.06 4.33 -14.25
N GLY A 228 6.34 5.15 -13.50
CA GLY A 228 6.59 6.60 -13.46
C GLY A 228 6.33 7.30 -14.79
N THR A 229 5.48 6.74 -15.66
CA THR A 229 5.10 7.41 -16.91
C THR A 229 4.27 8.66 -16.63
N THR A 230 4.12 9.54 -17.61
CA THR A 230 3.35 10.77 -17.43
C THR A 230 1.88 10.47 -17.15
N LEU A 231 1.37 10.96 -16.02
CA LEU A 231 -0.05 10.90 -15.70
C LEU A 231 -0.81 11.87 -16.61
N LYS A 232 -1.83 11.39 -17.30
CA LYS A 232 -2.71 12.19 -18.16
C LYS A 232 -4.09 12.27 -17.54
N GLY A 233 -4.75 13.40 -17.66
CA GLY A 233 -6.11 13.52 -17.14
C GLY A 233 -6.62 14.95 -17.13
N ASN A 234 -7.82 15.09 -16.62
CA ASN A 234 -8.43 16.38 -16.33
C ASN A 234 -8.64 16.50 -14.82
N LEU A 235 -8.51 17.69 -14.32
CA LEU A 235 -8.75 18.03 -12.93
C LEU A 235 -9.62 19.28 -12.87
N ASN A 236 -10.83 19.14 -12.34
CA ASN A 236 -11.73 20.25 -12.08
C ASN A 236 -11.64 20.60 -10.60
N ILE A 237 -11.23 21.82 -10.31
CA ILE A 237 -11.12 22.34 -8.95
C ILE A 237 -12.09 23.51 -8.79
N ARG A 238 -12.77 23.55 -7.65
CA ARG A 238 -13.56 24.68 -7.18
C ARG A 238 -13.15 25.00 -5.75
N SER A 239 -13.08 26.27 -5.44
CA SER A 239 -12.74 26.75 -4.11
C SER A 239 -13.48 28.06 -3.88
N ASN A 240 -13.96 28.31 -2.66
CA ASN A 240 -14.49 29.61 -2.25
C ASN A 240 -13.37 30.50 -1.69
N TYR A 241 -12.34 29.89 -1.12
CA TYR A 241 -11.15 30.56 -0.65
C TYR A 241 -9.89 29.78 -1.04
N PHE A 242 -9.04 30.41 -1.83
CA PHE A 242 -7.77 29.84 -2.28
C PHE A 242 -6.68 30.91 -2.25
N ASN A 243 -5.71 30.70 -1.35
CA ASN A 243 -4.55 31.57 -1.23
C ASN A 243 -3.28 30.80 -1.65
N LEU A 244 -2.74 31.15 -2.82
CA LEU A 244 -1.56 30.48 -3.38
C LEU A 244 -0.31 30.60 -2.49
N ASN A 245 -0.20 31.68 -1.72
CA ASN A 245 0.95 31.90 -0.84
C ASN A 245 1.05 30.84 0.28
N ASP A 246 -0.07 30.27 0.71
CA ASP A 246 -0.08 29.20 1.73
C ASP A 246 0.62 27.91 1.24
N PHE A 247 0.74 27.74 -0.08
CA PHE A 247 1.44 26.60 -0.71
C PHE A 247 2.89 26.93 -1.07
N MET A 248 3.19 28.20 -1.37
CA MET A 248 4.55 28.61 -1.76
C MET A 248 5.48 28.71 -0.57
N ALA A 249 4.99 29.06 0.62
CA ALA A 249 5.77 29.11 1.84
C ALA A 249 6.38 27.74 2.22
N ALA A 250 5.64 26.67 2.01
CA ALA A 250 6.11 25.30 2.27
C ALA A 250 7.22 24.84 1.28
N SER A 251 7.25 25.40 0.07
CA SER A 251 8.24 25.04 -0.96
C SER A 251 9.57 25.80 -0.84
N ALA A 252 9.58 26.93 -0.13
CA ALA A 252 10.76 27.78 0.01
C ALA A 252 11.77 27.21 1.03
N ASP A 253 11.31 26.45 2.02
CA ASP A 253 12.18 25.85 3.03
C ASP A 253 12.94 24.62 2.51
N GLU A 254 12.42 23.90 1.50
CA GLU A 254 13.14 22.79 0.86
C GLU A 254 14.27 23.28 -0.08
N ALA A 255 14.15 24.46 -0.67
CA ALA A 255 15.14 25.01 -1.60
C ALA A 255 16.37 25.59 -0.89
N THR A 256 16.33 25.81 0.43
CA THR A 256 17.44 26.33 1.22
C THR A 256 18.20 25.26 2.02
N ALA A 257 17.76 23.99 1.93
CA ALA A 257 18.37 22.86 2.64
C ALA A 257 19.16 21.90 1.72
N SER A 258 19.44 22.30 0.46
CA SER A 258 20.27 21.53 -0.50
C SER A 258 21.64 22.15 -0.73
#